data_96decac0e640df0cc2a3c3b94a1b4f0a
#
_entry.id   96decac0e640df0cc2a3c3b94a1b4f0a
#
_cell.length_a   1.000
_cell.length_b   1.000
_cell.length_c   1.000
_cell.angle_alpha   90.00
_cell.angle_beta   90.00
_cell.angle_gamma   90.00
#
_symmetry.space_group_name_H-M   'P 1'
#
loop_
_entity.id
_entity.type
_entity.pdbx_description
1 polymer ?
#
loop_
_entity_poly.entity_id
_entity_poly.type
_entity_poly.pdbx_seq_one_letter_code
_entity_poly.pdbx_strand_id
1 'polypeptide(L)'
;MEIILQEDVTNLGQIGDVVKVRDGYARNYLLPRGLAVEANRRNLHVLEHQKRLVAMKKERAQNQAQTLGQQLAALTVVIQARAGEGDRLFGSVTNLDIEKALKAQGITIDRRKILLEEPFKHLGTYTVPIHLGGDLRGNVTVQVVPEA
;
A
#
# COMPACT_ATOMS: atom_id res chain seq x y z
N MET A 1 -26.46 -18.26 -18.13
CA MET A 1 -25.26 -17.94 -18.92
C MET A 1 -24.10 -17.67 -17.98
N GLU A 2 -22.98 -18.31 -18.22
CA GLU A 2 -21.77 -18.04 -17.45
C GLU A 2 -20.94 -16.96 -18.12
N ILE A 3 -20.44 -16.01 -17.34
CA ILE A 3 -19.63 -14.90 -17.81
C ILE A 3 -18.39 -14.73 -16.93
N ILE A 4 -17.38 -14.11 -17.49
CA ILE A 4 -16.14 -13.73 -16.81
C ILE A 4 -16.13 -12.22 -16.64
N LEU A 5 -16.00 -11.74 -15.41
CA LEU A 5 -15.96 -10.31 -15.14
C LEU A 5 -14.61 -9.71 -15.56
N GLN A 6 -14.67 -8.61 -16.29
CA GLN A 6 -13.51 -7.82 -16.72
C GLN A 6 -13.24 -6.64 -15.80
N GLU A 7 -14.22 -6.27 -15.01
CA GLU A 7 -14.15 -5.20 -14.01
C GLU A 7 -14.92 -5.62 -12.78
N ASP A 8 -14.64 -4.97 -11.66
CA ASP A 8 -15.39 -5.20 -10.42
C ASP A 8 -16.82 -4.71 -10.60
N VAL A 9 -17.77 -5.59 -10.39
CA VAL A 9 -19.22 -5.27 -10.48
C VAL A 9 -19.85 -5.49 -9.13
N THR A 10 -20.48 -4.45 -8.60
CA THR A 10 -21.23 -4.51 -7.35
C THR A 10 -22.34 -5.56 -7.44
N ASN A 11 -22.47 -6.40 -6.44
CA ASN A 11 -23.42 -7.52 -6.34
C ASN A 11 -23.13 -8.75 -7.22
N LEU A 12 -22.08 -8.74 -8.02
CA LEU A 12 -21.68 -9.90 -8.82
C LEU A 12 -20.36 -10.51 -8.40
N GLY A 13 -19.32 -9.70 -8.29
CA GLY A 13 -18.00 -10.17 -7.95
C GLY A 13 -16.89 -9.23 -8.40
N GLN A 14 -15.67 -9.73 -8.37
CA GLN A 14 -14.47 -8.98 -8.72
C GLN A 14 -13.99 -9.37 -10.12
N ILE A 15 -13.06 -8.56 -10.65
CA ILE A 15 -12.39 -8.84 -11.91
C ILE A 15 -11.81 -10.27 -11.94
N GLY A 16 -12.10 -10.99 -13.00
CA GLY A 16 -11.64 -12.36 -13.20
C GLY A 16 -12.55 -13.45 -12.61
N ASP A 17 -13.61 -13.09 -11.92
CA ASP A 17 -14.57 -14.06 -11.41
C ASP A 17 -15.48 -14.61 -12.53
N VAL A 18 -15.74 -15.92 -12.48
CA VAL A 18 -16.72 -16.56 -13.34
C VAL A 18 -18.03 -16.63 -12.58
N VAL A 19 -19.04 -15.94 -13.08
CA VAL A 19 -20.36 -15.86 -12.43
C VAL A 19 -21.47 -16.27 -13.39
N LYS A 20 -22.54 -16.83 -12.82
CA LYS A 20 -23.72 -17.22 -13.56
C LYS A 20 -24.78 -16.15 -13.43
N VAL A 21 -25.24 -15.62 -14.56
CA VAL A 21 -26.26 -14.56 -14.62
C VAL A 21 -27.36 -14.93 -15.63
N ARG A 22 -28.44 -14.18 -15.58
CA ARG A 22 -29.51 -14.34 -16.58
C ARG A 22 -29.02 -13.88 -17.95
N ASP A 23 -29.45 -14.59 -19.00
CA ASP A 23 -29.02 -14.29 -20.39
C ASP A 23 -29.31 -12.85 -20.80
N GLY A 24 -30.48 -12.32 -20.47
CA GLY A 24 -30.84 -10.95 -20.78
C GLY A 24 -29.95 -9.91 -20.10
N TYR A 25 -29.62 -10.11 -18.85
CA TYR A 25 -28.74 -9.24 -18.11
C TYR A 25 -27.32 -9.21 -18.70
N ALA A 26 -26.79 -10.38 -19.02
CA ALA A 26 -25.48 -10.48 -19.66
C ALA A 26 -25.46 -9.80 -21.03
N ARG A 27 -26.41 -10.13 -21.90
CA ARG A 27 -26.45 -9.62 -23.29
C ARG A 27 -26.77 -8.14 -23.40
N ASN A 28 -27.66 -7.62 -22.53
CA ASN A 28 -28.14 -6.25 -22.64
C ASN A 28 -27.33 -5.24 -21.81
N TYR A 29 -26.64 -5.69 -20.78
CA TYR A 29 -25.91 -4.82 -19.84
C TYR A 29 -24.41 -5.11 -19.77
N LEU A 30 -24.05 -6.33 -19.38
CA LEU A 30 -22.64 -6.64 -19.08
C LEU A 30 -21.76 -6.72 -20.33
N LEU A 31 -22.19 -7.44 -21.35
CA LEU A 31 -21.42 -7.62 -22.58
C LEU A 31 -21.28 -6.33 -23.40
N PRO A 32 -22.37 -5.55 -23.66
CA PRO A 32 -22.26 -4.31 -24.42
C PRO A 32 -21.40 -3.25 -23.76
N ARG A 33 -21.33 -3.22 -22.44
CA ARG A 33 -20.52 -2.26 -21.68
C ARG A 33 -19.08 -2.70 -21.46
N GLY A 34 -18.71 -3.91 -21.90
CA GLY A 34 -17.37 -4.45 -21.69
C GLY A 34 -17.06 -4.83 -20.26
N LEU A 35 -18.08 -4.95 -19.39
CA LEU A 35 -17.91 -5.33 -17.99
C LEU A 35 -17.62 -6.82 -17.82
N ALA A 36 -18.01 -7.64 -18.79
CA ALA A 36 -17.82 -9.07 -18.79
C ALA A 36 -17.68 -9.62 -20.20
N VAL A 37 -17.15 -10.83 -20.31
CA VAL A 37 -17.10 -11.62 -21.54
C VAL A 37 -17.74 -12.98 -21.32
N GLU A 38 -18.18 -13.61 -22.40
CA GLU A 38 -18.75 -14.97 -22.31
C GLU A 38 -17.71 -15.98 -21.84
N ALA A 39 -18.09 -16.83 -20.90
CA ALA A 39 -17.22 -17.89 -20.37
C ALA A 39 -17.20 -19.08 -21.32
N ASN A 40 -16.40 -19.01 -22.37
CA ASN A 40 -16.10 -20.13 -23.26
C ASN A 40 -14.68 -20.65 -23.01
N ARG A 41 -14.35 -21.79 -23.63
CA ARG A 41 -13.05 -22.44 -23.43
C ARG A 41 -11.87 -21.50 -23.73
N ARG A 42 -11.95 -20.72 -24.78
CA ARG A 42 -10.90 -19.77 -25.17
C ARG A 42 -10.74 -18.65 -24.15
N ASN A 43 -11.83 -18.05 -23.71
CA ASN A 43 -11.83 -16.98 -22.70
C ASN A 43 -11.37 -17.49 -21.34
N LEU A 44 -11.68 -18.73 -20.97
CA LEU A 44 -11.18 -19.34 -19.73
C LEU A 44 -9.66 -19.51 -19.76
N HIS A 45 -9.06 -19.90 -20.87
CA HIS A 45 -7.60 -19.97 -20.98
C HIS A 45 -6.93 -18.61 -20.84
N VAL A 46 -7.49 -17.58 -21.46
CA VAL A 46 -7.01 -16.19 -21.33
C VAL A 46 -7.13 -15.73 -19.87
N LEU A 47 -8.25 -16.06 -19.22
CA LEU A 47 -8.47 -15.73 -17.81
C LEU A 47 -7.44 -16.39 -16.90
N GLU A 48 -7.16 -17.68 -17.08
CA GLU A 48 -6.15 -18.39 -16.30
C GLU A 48 -4.77 -17.74 -16.44
N HIS A 49 -4.40 -17.38 -17.66
CA HIS A 49 -3.14 -16.67 -17.92
C HIS A 49 -3.09 -15.31 -17.24
N GLN A 50 -4.17 -14.53 -17.34
CA GLN A 50 -4.27 -13.24 -16.66
C GLN A 50 -4.21 -13.37 -15.14
N LYS A 51 -4.90 -14.36 -14.56
CA LYS A 51 -4.84 -14.64 -13.12
C LYS A 51 -3.43 -14.97 -12.66
N ARG A 52 -2.68 -15.76 -13.43
CA ARG A 52 -1.27 -16.06 -13.12
C ARG A 52 -0.41 -14.81 -13.13
N LEU A 53 -0.58 -13.93 -14.13
CA LEU A 53 0.17 -12.67 -14.20
C LEU A 53 -0.15 -11.76 -13.02
N VAL A 54 -1.42 -11.62 -12.65
CA VAL A 54 -1.85 -10.82 -11.50
C VAL A 54 -1.30 -11.41 -10.19
N ALA A 55 -1.36 -12.72 -10.02
CA ALA A 55 -0.82 -13.40 -8.84
C ALA A 55 0.70 -13.19 -8.73
N MET A 56 1.44 -13.29 -9.83
CA MET A 56 2.89 -13.03 -9.86
C MET A 56 3.22 -11.58 -9.49
N LYS A 57 2.48 -10.61 -10.03
CA LYS A 57 2.66 -9.19 -9.68
C LYS A 57 2.37 -8.93 -8.22
N LYS A 58 1.30 -9.52 -7.69
CA LYS A 58 0.93 -9.38 -6.28
C LYS A 58 2.00 -9.98 -5.37
N GLU A 59 2.52 -11.15 -5.70
CA GLU A 59 3.59 -11.80 -4.95
C GLU A 59 4.86 -10.96 -4.96
N ARG A 60 5.27 -10.44 -6.11
CA ARG A 60 6.44 -9.55 -6.21
C ARG A 60 6.26 -8.28 -5.37
N ALA A 61 5.08 -7.66 -5.43
CA ALA A 61 4.78 -6.47 -4.64
C ALA A 61 4.84 -6.76 -3.14
N GLN A 62 4.30 -7.91 -2.70
CA GLN A 62 4.38 -8.34 -1.30
C GLN A 62 5.83 -8.60 -0.87
N ASN A 63 6.62 -9.28 -1.68
CA ASN A 63 8.02 -9.56 -1.38
C ASN A 63 8.85 -8.29 -1.29
N GLN A 64 8.64 -7.34 -2.19
CA GLN A 64 9.29 -6.02 -2.14
C GLN A 64 8.89 -5.25 -0.89
N ALA A 65 7.61 -5.26 -0.53
CA ALA A 65 7.12 -4.60 0.67
C ALA A 65 7.68 -5.24 1.94
N GLN A 66 7.76 -6.57 2.00
CA GLN A 66 8.38 -7.27 3.13
C GLN A 66 9.87 -6.95 3.27
N THR A 67 10.60 -6.95 2.15
CA THR A 67 12.04 -6.60 2.15
C THR A 67 12.24 -5.17 2.62
N LEU A 68 11.44 -4.24 2.12
CA LEU A 68 11.48 -2.84 2.56
C LEU A 68 11.13 -2.71 4.05
N GLY A 69 10.13 -3.45 4.52
CA GLY A 69 9.76 -3.49 5.93
C GLY A 69 10.89 -3.99 6.83
N GLN A 70 11.61 -5.03 6.42
CA GLN A 70 12.77 -5.53 7.14
C GLN A 70 13.91 -4.50 7.16
N GLN A 71 14.17 -3.84 6.04
CA GLN A 71 15.17 -2.77 5.97
C GLN A 71 14.80 -1.61 6.89
N LEU A 72 13.55 -1.19 6.91
CA LEU A 72 13.06 -0.12 7.78
C LEU A 72 13.15 -0.49 9.26
N ALA A 73 12.83 -1.73 9.62
CA ALA A 73 12.91 -2.21 11.00
C ALA A 73 14.35 -2.21 11.53
N ALA A 74 15.33 -2.43 10.64
CA ALA A 74 16.74 -2.41 10.99
C ALA A 74 17.35 -1.01 11.01
N LEU A 75 16.65 0.01 10.45
CA LEU A 75 17.14 1.37 10.38
C LEU A 75 16.68 2.20 11.57
N THR A 76 17.59 3.03 12.07
CA THR A 76 17.25 4.08 13.02
C THR A 76 17.42 5.43 12.33
N VAL A 77 16.34 6.17 12.23
CA VAL A 77 16.34 7.49 11.64
C VAL A 77 16.59 8.52 12.72
N VAL A 78 17.66 9.29 12.57
CA VAL A 78 18.00 10.36 13.51
C VAL A 78 17.52 11.69 12.94
N ILE A 79 16.67 12.37 13.69
CA ILE A 79 16.15 13.68 13.33
C ILE A 79 16.67 14.71 14.34
N GLN A 80 17.37 15.72 13.86
CA GLN A 80 17.83 16.82 14.68
C GLN A 80 16.72 17.88 14.77
N ALA A 81 16.39 18.26 15.98
CA ALA A 81 15.38 19.28 16.24
C ALA A 81 15.84 20.19 17.37
N ARG A 82 15.46 21.45 17.28
CA ARG A 82 15.76 22.40 18.34
C ARG A 82 14.94 22.10 19.57
N ALA A 83 15.60 21.89 20.70
CA ALA A 83 14.95 21.61 21.97
C ALA A 83 15.23 22.72 22.99
N GLY A 84 14.20 23.01 23.78
CA GLY A 84 14.32 23.91 24.93
C GLY A 84 14.56 23.13 26.24
N GLU A 85 14.31 23.78 27.35
CA GLU A 85 14.39 23.17 28.68
C GLU A 85 13.36 22.02 28.81
N GLY A 86 13.77 20.93 29.49
CA GLY A 86 12.90 19.80 29.75
C GLY A 86 12.66 18.88 28.54
N ASP A 87 13.61 18.82 27.61
CA ASP A 87 13.55 17.96 26.40
C ASP A 87 12.36 18.27 25.47
N ARG A 88 11.74 19.42 25.67
CA ARG A 88 10.63 19.88 24.84
C ARG A 88 11.16 20.55 23.56
N LEU A 89 10.62 20.14 22.41
CA LEU A 89 10.98 20.75 21.13
C LEU A 89 10.35 22.15 20.98
N PHE A 90 11.07 23.07 20.37
CA PHE A 90 10.53 24.39 19.98
C PHE A 90 9.49 24.29 18.86
N GLY A 91 9.55 23.23 18.07
CA GLY A 91 8.57 22.87 17.06
C GLY A 91 8.06 21.46 17.26
N SER A 92 7.61 20.84 16.18
CA SER A 92 7.16 19.46 16.18
C SER A 92 7.81 18.69 15.04
N VAL A 93 8.06 17.40 15.25
CA VAL A 93 8.51 16.48 14.22
C VAL A 93 7.29 15.88 13.56
N THR A 94 7.12 16.16 12.28
CA THR A 94 5.99 15.70 11.49
C THR A 94 6.39 14.58 10.52
N ASN A 95 5.41 14.01 9.86
CA ASN A 95 5.65 13.01 8.83
C ASN A 95 6.53 13.55 7.68
N LEU A 96 6.47 14.84 7.39
CA LEU A 96 7.34 15.47 6.39
C LEU A 96 8.82 15.40 6.80
N ASP A 97 9.12 15.63 8.07
CA ASP A 97 10.49 15.55 8.59
C ASP A 97 11.01 14.11 8.54
N ILE A 98 10.16 13.14 8.84
CA ILE A 98 10.49 11.73 8.74
C ILE A 98 10.76 11.33 7.27
N GLU A 99 9.93 11.80 6.35
CA GLU A 99 10.13 11.58 4.91
C GLU A 99 11.48 12.11 4.44
N LYS A 100 11.82 13.33 4.82
CA LYS A 100 13.11 13.94 4.46
C LYS A 100 14.29 13.16 5.04
N ALA A 101 14.18 12.73 6.29
CA ALA A 101 15.23 11.97 6.95
C ALA A 101 15.42 10.59 6.33
N LEU A 102 14.35 9.91 5.96
CA LEU A 102 14.40 8.64 5.22
C LEU A 102 15.01 8.81 3.84
N LYS A 103 14.64 9.87 3.14
CA LYS A 103 15.18 10.19 1.82
C LYS A 103 16.70 10.44 1.88
N ALA A 104 17.17 11.08 2.94
CA ALA A 104 18.60 11.28 3.17
C ALA A 104 19.37 9.96 3.35
N GLN A 105 18.70 8.92 3.83
CA GLN A 105 19.28 7.57 3.95
C GLN A 105 19.09 6.70 2.70
N GLY A 106 18.52 7.25 1.64
CA GLY A 106 18.32 6.56 0.38
C GLY A 106 16.98 5.82 0.25
N ILE A 107 16.06 6.02 1.20
CA ILE A 107 14.74 5.40 1.19
C ILE A 107 13.71 6.47 0.83
N THR A 108 13.02 6.28 -0.29
CA THR A 108 11.95 7.19 -0.72
C THR A 108 10.60 6.62 -0.31
N ILE A 109 9.95 7.26 0.64
CA ILE A 109 8.62 6.89 1.12
C ILE A 109 7.76 8.16 1.13
N ASP A 110 6.54 8.05 0.63
CA ASP A 110 5.58 9.15 0.66
C ASP A 110 5.14 9.42 2.11
N ARG A 111 5.08 10.69 2.49
CA ARG A 111 4.58 11.13 3.80
C ARG A 111 3.18 10.61 4.12
N ARG A 112 2.35 10.34 3.10
CA ARG A 112 1.00 9.78 3.26
C ARG A 112 1.02 8.34 3.76
N LYS A 113 2.10 7.62 3.51
CA LYS A 113 2.30 6.25 3.97
C LYS A 113 2.82 6.19 5.41
N ILE A 114 3.34 7.29 5.93
CA ILE A 114 3.81 7.41 7.30
C ILE A 114 2.60 7.69 8.19
N LEU A 115 2.25 6.71 9.03
CA LEU A 115 1.07 6.77 9.90
C LEU A 115 1.45 7.45 11.22
N LEU A 116 1.47 8.77 11.25
CA LEU A 116 1.78 9.57 12.41
C LEU A 116 0.49 10.22 12.93
N GLU A 117 -0.01 9.74 14.07
CA GLU A 117 -1.24 10.26 14.67
C GLU A 117 -1.04 11.67 15.22
N GLU A 118 0.06 11.88 15.91
CA GLU A 118 0.40 13.18 16.50
C GLU A 118 1.87 13.52 16.23
N PRO A 119 2.18 14.79 15.95
CA PRO A 119 3.57 15.23 15.83
C PRO A 119 4.34 15.04 17.14
N PHE A 120 5.60 14.68 17.04
CA PHE A 120 6.45 14.55 18.22
C PHE A 120 6.89 15.92 18.74
N LYS A 121 6.71 16.14 20.00
CA LYS A 121 7.04 17.43 20.68
C LYS A 121 8.16 17.31 21.70
N HIS A 122 8.64 16.12 21.95
CA HIS A 122 9.70 15.82 22.93
C HIS A 122 10.84 15.05 22.28
N LEU A 123 12.02 15.17 22.86
CA LEU A 123 13.16 14.33 22.49
C LEU A 123 12.91 12.89 22.90
N GLY A 124 13.49 11.95 22.17
CA GLY A 124 13.41 10.55 22.50
C GLY A 124 13.40 9.64 21.30
N THR A 125 13.20 8.36 21.57
CA THR A 125 13.09 7.33 20.54
C THR A 125 11.63 6.93 20.38
N TYR A 126 11.17 6.97 19.14
CA TYR A 126 9.79 6.64 18.78
C TYR A 126 9.77 5.58 17.68
N THR A 127 8.75 4.77 17.71
CA THR A 127 8.48 3.80 16.62
C THR A 127 7.30 4.32 15.81
N VAL A 128 7.52 4.49 14.50
CA VAL A 128 6.51 5.04 13.59
C VAL A 128 6.10 3.93 12.62
N PRO A 129 4.81 3.58 12.57
CA PRO A 129 4.31 2.64 11.58
C PRO A 129 4.26 3.30 10.20
N ILE A 130 4.68 2.54 9.18
CA ILE A 130 4.67 2.96 7.78
C ILE A 130 3.85 1.96 6.98
N HIS A 131 2.96 2.46 6.15
CA HIS A 131 2.16 1.66 5.25
C HIS A 131 3.01 1.29 4.02
N LEU A 132 3.26 0.00 3.84
CA LEU A 132 4.14 -0.49 2.76
C LEU A 132 3.40 -0.91 1.48
N GLY A 133 2.09 -0.99 1.54
CA GLY A 133 1.23 -1.40 0.44
C GLY A 133 0.29 -2.53 0.85
N GLY A 134 -0.94 -2.55 0.31
CA GLY A 134 -1.97 -3.49 0.72
C GLY A 134 -2.18 -3.44 2.23
N ASP A 135 -2.15 -4.58 2.89
CA ASP A 135 -2.30 -4.70 4.34
C ASP A 135 -0.97 -4.75 5.11
N LEU A 136 0.17 -4.62 4.40
CA LEU A 136 1.48 -4.69 5.01
C LEU A 136 1.87 -3.36 5.65
N ARG A 137 2.37 -3.44 6.89
CA ARG A 137 2.88 -2.29 7.64
C ARG A 137 4.30 -2.59 8.10
N GLY A 138 5.18 -1.61 7.96
CA GLY A 138 6.51 -1.65 8.54
C GLY A 138 6.62 -0.65 9.69
N ASN A 139 7.59 -0.86 10.56
CA ASN A 139 7.89 0.08 11.63
C ASN A 139 9.30 0.62 11.42
N VAL A 140 9.46 1.93 11.63
CA VAL A 140 10.78 2.57 11.62
C VAL A 140 11.02 3.20 12.98
N THR A 141 12.24 3.04 13.47
CA THR A 141 12.65 3.70 14.72
C THR A 141 13.15 5.10 14.40
N VAL A 142 12.52 6.09 15.00
CA VAL A 142 12.87 7.50 14.85
C VAL A 142 13.46 7.99 16.15
N GLN A 143 14.68 8.48 16.11
CA GLN A 143 15.36 9.07 17.25
C GLN A 143 15.42 10.57 17.07
N VAL A 144 14.75 11.30 17.94
CA VAL A 144 14.76 12.77 17.95
C VAL A 144 15.85 13.21 18.91
N VAL A 145 16.84 13.92 18.39
CA VAL A 145 17.98 14.43 19.14
C VAL A 145 18.02 15.97 19.08
N PRO A 146 18.59 16.62 20.10
CA PRO A 146 18.71 18.07 20.07
C PRO A 146 19.70 18.48 18.98
N GLU A 147 19.35 19.56 18.27
CA GLU A 147 20.25 20.20 17.32
C GLU A 147 21.39 20.88 18.09
N ALA A 148 22.59 20.54 17.70
CA ALA A 148 23.78 21.14 18.32
C ALA A 148 24.00 22.59 17.87
#